data_0a7ca553494789f2b47b6229020f3fc2
#
_entry.id   0a7ca553494789f2b47b6229020f3fc2
#
_cell.length_a   1.000
_cell.length_b   1.000
_cell.length_c   1.000
_cell.angle_alpha   90.00
_cell.angle_beta   90.00
_cell.angle_gamma   90.00
#
_symmetry.space_group_name_H-M   'P 1'
#
loop_
_entity.id
_entity.type
_entity.pdbx_description
1 polymer ?
#
loop_
_entity_poly.entity_id
_entity_poly.type
_entity_poly.pdbx_seq_one_letter_code
_entity_poly.pdbx_strand_id
1 'polypeptide(L)'
;MEQNSLRGLILTPVTRANLIVDGKLDHAAITAELHRCLDTLLQKGRFQLSYEIRAMGPAASKEFENPEIVVEFKGRDQDLLLEHNAELLLALEHIALRWLWLDPQFYGRIRFDAAGYRRIRIEELKLSARVAAGRVRETHAPFRFNAMSSRERRILHLVLKEEPGVRSESEGTGEDRQVVVYPTS
;
A
#
# COMPACT_ATOMS: atom_id res chain seq x y z
N MET A 1 -14.91 31.01 -39.94
CA MET A 1 -15.39 29.62 -40.02
C MET A 1 -14.20 28.72 -39.86
N GLU A 2 -13.92 28.32 -38.65
CA GLU A 2 -12.97 27.22 -38.38
C GLU A 2 -13.55 26.42 -37.24
N GLN A 3 -14.20 25.32 -37.62
CA GLN A 3 -14.64 24.31 -36.69
C GLN A 3 -13.39 23.51 -36.31
N ASN A 4 -12.85 23.84 -35.17
CA ASN A 4 -11.68 23.18 -34.60
C ASN A 4 -12.02 21.81 -34.07
N SER A 5 -11.43 20.87 -34.71
CA SER A 5 -11.41 19.43 -34.52
C SER A 5 -10.89 19.04 -33.14
N LEU A 6 -11.77 18.91 -32.16
CA LEU A 6 -11.53 18.12 -30.96
C LEU A 6 -11.76 16.62 -31.26
N ARG A 7 -11.09 16.12 -32.29
CA ARG A 7 -11.01 14.70 -32.55
C ARG A 7 -9.86 14.11 -31.75
N GLY A 8 -10.26 13.41 -30.70
CA GLY A 8 -9.81 12.08 -30.48
C GLY A 8 -8.59 11.89 -29.63
N LEU A 9 -8.70 12.04 -28.31
CA LEU A 9 -8.14 10.97 -27.49
C LEU A 9 -9.20 9.86 -27.42
N ILE A 10 -9.35 9.13 -28.51
CA ILE A 10 -9.93 7.81 -28.42
C ILE A 10 -8.90 7.00 -27.66
N LEU A 11 -9.10 6.86 -26.35
CA LEU A 11 -8.54 5.78 -25.59
C LEU A 11 -9.00 4.50 -26.32
N THR A 12 -8.12 3.98 -27.18
CA THR A 12 -8.33 2.64 -27.73
C THR A 12 -8.67 1.76 -26.55
N PRO A 13 -9.80 1.03 -26.60
CA PRO A 13 -10.08 0.07 -25.54
C PRO A 13 -8.87 -0.87 -25.50
N VAL A 14 -8.07 -0.74 -24.45
CA VAL A 14 -6.98 -1.68 -24.16
C VAL A 14 -7.64 -3.03 -24.16
N THR A 15 -7.31 -3.86 -25.14
CA THR A 15 -7.68 -5.27 -25.11
C THR A 15 -7.12 -5.76 -23.79
N ARG A 16 -8.03 -6.00 -22.82
CA ARG A 16 -7.63 -6.37 -21.46
C ARG A 16 -6.75 -7.60 -21.57
N ALA A 17 -5.45 -7.44 -21.41
CA ALA A 17 -4.55 -8.55 -21.22
C ALA A 17 -5.14 -9.38 -20.08
N ASN A 18 -5.16 -10.67 -20.21
CA ASN A 18 -5.66 -11.55 -19.15
C ASN A 18 -4.59 -11.52 -18.04
N LEU A 19 -4.72 -10.58 -17.09
CA LEU A 19 -3.74 -10.37 -16.01
C LEU A 19 -3.77 -11.48 -14.98
N ILE A 20 -4.74 -12.39 -15.09
CA ILE A 20 -4.91 -13.55 -14.21
C ILE A 20 -5.02 -14.80 -15.09
N VAL A 21 -4.11 -15.75 -14.89
CA VAL A 21 -4.09 -17.05 -15.56
C VAL A 21 -4.17 -18.11 -14.46
N ASP A 22 -5.13 -19.02 -14.55
CA ASP A 22 -5.36 -20.10 -13.57
C ASP A 22 -5.41 -19.62 -12.10
N GLY A 23 -6.05 -18.47 -11.87
CA GLY A 23 -6.17 -17.85 -10.53
C GLY A 23 -4.88 -17.24 -9.98
N LYS A 24 -3.83 -17.11 -10.80
CA LYS A 24 -2.54 -16.50 -10.45
C LYS A 24 -2.30 -15.24 -11.27
N LEU A 25 -1.51 -14.31 -10.72
CA LEU A 25 -1.11 -13.14 -11.45
C LEU A 25 -0.15 -13.50 -12.59
N ASP A 26 -0.45 -13.01 -13.81
CA ASP A 26 0.51 -13.00 -14.91
C ASP A 26 1.50 -11.84 -14.69
N HIS A 27 2.66 -12.15 -14.15
CA HIS A 27 3.66 -11.15 -13.80
C HIS A 27 4.16 -10.37 -15.03
N ALA A 28 4.28 -11.01 -16.19
CA ALA A 28 4.75 -10.34 -17.40
C ALA A 28 3.71 -9.35 -17.93
N ALA A 29 2.44 -9.77 -18.02
CA ALA A 29 1.36 -8.92 -18.45
C ALA A 29 1.14 -7.75 -17.48
N ILE A 30 1.18 -7.99 -16.16
CA ILE A 30 1.06 -6.96 -15.13
C ILE A 30 2.21 -5.96 -15.22
N THR A 31 3.46 -6.43 -15.38
CA THR A 31 4.62 -5.56 -15.51
C THR A 31 4.50 -4.65 -16.73
N ALA A 32 4.06 -5.16 -17.87
CA ALA A 32 3.84 -4.36 -19.07
C ALA A 32 2.77 -3.28 -18.87
N GLU A 33 1.67 -3.60 -18.19
CA GLU A 33 0.62 -2.64 -17.87
C GLU A 33 1.06 -1.61 -16.83
N LEU A 34 1.83 -2.02 -15.82
CA LEU A 34 2.40 -1.09 -14.85
C LEU A 34 3.35 -0.10 -15.51
N HIS A 35 4.20 -0.52 -16.46
CA HIS A 35 5.04 0.40 -17.22
C HIS A 35 4.20 1.43 -17.96
N ARG A 36 3.16 1.01 -18.70
CA ARG A 36 2.27 1.96 -19.41
C ARG A 36 1.60 2.98 -18.49
N CYS A 37 1.12 2.50 -17.34
CA CYS A 37 0.49 3.36 -16.34
C CYS A 37 1.49 4.36 -15.75
N LEU A 38 2.62 3.87 -15.25
CA LEU A 38 3.60 4.66 -14.53
C LEU A 38 4.31 5.67 -15.43
N ASP A 39 4.71 5.26 -16.63
CA ASP A 39 5.33 6.17 -17.61
C ASP A 39 4.38 7.35 -17.93
N THR A 40 3.09 7.05 -18.09
CA THR A 40 2.08 8.10 -18.32
C THR A 40 1.95 9.01 -17.10
N LEU A 41 1.82 8.45 -15.89
CA LEU A 41 1.64 9.23 -14.66
C LEU A 41 2.86 10.10 -14.36
N LEU A 42 4.07 9.52 -14.43
CA LEU A 42 5.30 10.25 -14.13
C LEU A 42 5.57 11.35 -15.14
N GLN A 43 5.37 11.08 -16.43
CA GLN A 43 5.55 12.06 -17.49
C GLN A 43 4.54 13.22 -17.37
N LYS A 44 3.25 12.91 -17.21
CA LYS A 44 2.18 13.94 -17.11
C LYS A 44 2.26 14.71 -15.80
N GLY A 45 2.63 14.05 -14.70
CA GLY A 45 2.87 14.67 -13.41
C GLY A 45 4.20 15.43 -13.33
N ARG A 46 5.06 15.33 -14.36
CA ARG A 46 6.41 15.93 -14.39
C ARG A 46 7.29 15.53 -13.21
N PHE A 47 7.10 14.31 -12.71
CA PHE A 47 7.92 13.77 -11.62
C PHE A 47 9.33 13.43 -12.13
N GLN A 48 10.33 13.83 -11.36
CA GLN A 48 11.72 13.43 -11.58
C GLN A 48 12.02 12.12 -10.83
N LEU A 49 11.27 11.09 -11.20
CA LEU A 49 11.33 9.74 -10.64
C LEU A 49 11.67 8.73 -11.73
N SER A 50 12.41 7.72 -11.35
CA SER A 50 12.57 6.45 -12.04
C SER A 50 12.02 5.33 -11.17
N TYR A 51 11.73 4.18 -11.75
CA TYR A 51 11.26 3.03 -11.00
C TYR A 51 11.79 1.73 -11.59
N GLU A 52 11.84 0.72 -10.76
CA GLU A 52 12.19 -0.64 -11.10
C GLU A 52 11.07 -1.58 -10.66
N ILE A 53 10.61 -2.45 -11.55
CA ILE A 53 9.60 -3.46 -11.24
C ILE A 53 10.30 -4.80 -11.05
N ARG A 54 10.11 -5.43 -9.89
CA ARG A 54 10.70 -6.71 -9.54
C ARG A 54 9.62 -7.73 -9.22
N ALA A 55 9.71 -8.90 -9.85
CA ALA A 55 8.98 -10.07 -9.39
C ALA A 55 9.69 -10.63 -8.15
N MET A 56 8.92 -10.83 -7.08
CA MET A 56 9.42 -11.41 -5.85
C MET A 56 9.23 -12.91 -5.87
N GLY A 57 10.25 -13.66 -5.47
CA GLY A 57 10.11 -15.08 -5.21
C GLY A 57 9.28 -15.36 -3.95
N PRO A 58 8.97 -16.62 -3.66
CA PRO A 58 8.29 -16.98 -2.41
C PRO A 58 9.11 -16.47 -1.22
N ALA A 59 8.53 -15.52 -0.48
CA ALA A 59 9.22 -14.86 0.59
C ALA A 59 9.53 -15.81 1.74
N ALA A 60 10.71 -15.67 2.33
CA ALA A 60 11.13 -16.43 3.50
C ALA A 60 10.34 -16.05 4.77
N SER A 61 9.71 -14.88 4.79
CA SER A 61 8.85 -14.41 5.89
C SER A 61 7.55 -13.86 5.32
N LYS A 62 6.43 -14.46 5.74
CA LYS A 62 5.06 -14.09 5.32
C LYS A 62 4.30 -13.35 6.42
N GLU A 63 4.99 -12.86 7.44
CA GLU A 63 4.36 -12.40 8.68
C GLU A 63 3.41 -11.23 8.46
N PHE A 64 3.84 -10.20 7.75
CA PHE A 64 3.05 -8.98 7.57
C PHE A 64 2.67 -8.71 6.11
N GLU A 65 3.60 -8.88 5.18
CA GLU A 65 3.40 -8.63 3.76
C GLU A 65 4.09 -9.71 2.91
N ASN A 66 3.45 -10.08 1.80
CA ASN A 66 4.00 -11.04 0.85
C ASN A 66 3.67 -10.60 -0.58
N PRO A 67 4.27 -9.50 -1.07
CA PRO A 67 4.06 -9.05 -2.43
C PRO A 67 4.70 -10.01 -3.43
N GLU A 68 4.06 -10.21 -4.58
CA GLU A 68 4.62 -10.93 -5.73
C GLU A 68 5.32 -9.98 -6.69
N ILE A 69 4.91 -8.71 -6.71
CA ILE A 69 5.49 -7.66 -7.54
C ILE A 69 5.75 -6.43 -6.66
N VAL A 70 6.96 -5.91 -6.73
CA VAL A 70 7.34 -4.67 -6.06
C VAL A 70 7.80 -3.65 -7.09
N VAL A 71 7.28 -2.43 -6.99
CA VAL A 71 7.72 -1.26 -7.77
C VAL A 71 8.50 -0.37 -6.83
N GLU A 72 9.82 -0.29 -7.04
CA GLU A 72 10.75 0.52 -6.24
C GLU A 72 11.00 1.85 -6.95
N PHE A 73 10.66 2.97 -6.32
CA PHE A 73 10.88 4.31 -6.85
C PHE A 73 12.19 4.91 -6.37
N LYS A 74 12.87 5.63 -7.27
CA LYS A 74 14.09 6.39 -7.03
C LYS A 74 14.07 7.70 -7.80
N GLY A 75 14.82 8.68 -7.38
CA GLY A 75 14.98 9.92 -8.13
C GLY A 75 14.93 11.14 -7.23
N ARG A 76 14.95 12.32 -7.85
CA ARG A 76 15.02 13.60 -7.13
C ARG A 76 13.78 13.85 -6.29
N ASP A 77 12.61 13.43 -6.78
CA ASP A 77 11.33 13.64 -6.09
C ASP A 77 10.96 12.48 -5.16
N GLN A 78 11.93 11.62 -4.79
CA GLN A 78 11.70 10.48 -3.92
C GLN A 78 11.16 10.89 -2.55
N ASP A 79 11.68 11.98 -1.98
CA ASP A 79 11.23 12.47 -0.67
C ASP A 79 9.78 12.94 -0.70
N LEU A 80 9.33 13.53 -1.83
CA LEU A 80 7.94 13.92 -2.03
C LEU A 80 6.98 12.72 -1.94
N LEU A 81 7.42 11.53 -2.37
CA LEU A 81 6.62 10.31 -2.24
C LEU A 81 6.39 9.90 -0.79
N LEU A 82 7.30 10.29 0.11
CA LEU A 82 7.32 9.84 1.50
C LEU A 82 6.71 10.84 2.48
N GLU A 83 6.41 12.06 2.01
CA GLU A 83 5.72 13.06 2.82
C GLU A 83 4.34 12.57 3.28
N HIS A 84 3.87 13.10 4.42
CA HIS A 84 2.55 12.81 4.97
C HIS A 84 2.26 11.29 5.11
N ASN A 85 3.21 10.55 5.68
CA ASN A 85 3.14 9.08 5.81
C ASN A 85 3.04 8.36 4.45
N ALA A 86 3.79 8.84 3.46
CA ALA A 86 3.84 8.32 2.10
C ALA A 86 2.49 8.38 1.34
N GLU A 87 1.73 9.43 1.57
CA GLU A 87 0.40 9.59 0.95
C GLU A 87 0.47 9.53 -0.57
N LEU A 88 1.44 10.23 -1.20
CA LEU A 88 1.61 10.22 -2.65
C LEU A 88 2.01 8.83 -3.17
N LEU A 89 2.91 8.13 -2.49
CA LEU A 89 3.30 6.77 -2.84
C LEU A 89 2.09 5.83 -2.82
N LEU A 90 1.27 5.92 -1.78
CA LEU A 90 0.07 5.12 -1.62
C LEU A 90 -1.01 5.48 -2.65
N ALA A 91 -1.14 6.76 -3.01
CA ALA A 91 -2.03 7.22 -4.06
C ALA A 91 -1.62 6.67 -5.43
N LEU A 92 -0.33 6.71 -5.77
CA LEU A 92 0.19 6.12 -7.02
C LEU A 92 -0.06 4.60 -7.07
N GLU A 93 0.18 3.89 -5.96
CA GLU A 93 -0.15 2.46 -5.86
C GLU A 93 -1.64 2.24 -6.13
N HIS A 94 -2.50 3.01 -5.47
CA HIS A 94 -3.95 2.87 -5.63
C HIS A 94 -4.39 3.12 -7.08
N ILE A 95 -3.91 4.18 -7.72
CA ILE A 95 -4.21 4.50 -9.11
C ILE A 95 -3.76 3.36 -10.03
N ALA A 96 -2.55 2.84 -9.85
CA ALA A 96 -2.03 1.74 -10.65
C ALA A 96 -2.85 0.46 -10.48
N LEU A 97 -3.24 0.10 -9.25
CA LEU A 97 -4.11 -1.05 -8.99
C LEU A 97 -5.48 -0.89 -9.63
N ARG A 98 -6.03 0.31 -9.64
CA ARG A 98 -7.29 0.64 -10.34
C ARG A 98 -7.12 0.60 -11.85
N TRP A 99 -6.00 1.04 -12.39
CA TRP A 99 -5.66 0.94 -13.80
C TRP A 99 -5.65 -0.51 -14.27
N LEU A 100 -5.06 -1.41 -13.48
CA LEU A 100 -4.99 -2.83 -13.78
C LEU A 100 -6.36 -3.54 -13.73
N TRP A 101 -7.39 -2.94 -13.16
CA TRP A 101 -8.72 -3.55 -12.98
C TRP A 101 -8.69 -4.93 -12.32
N LEU A 102 -7.71 -5.16 -11.45
CA LEU A 102 -7.62 -6.39 -10.69
C LEU A 102 -8.72 -6.46 -9.63
N ASP A 103 -9.12 -7.68 -9.29
CA ASP A 103 -9.96 -7.91 -8.12
C ASP A 103 -9.22 -7.46 -6.85
N PRO A 104 -9.90 -6.79 -5.90
CA PRO A 104 -9.31 -6.33 -4.65
C PRO A 104 -8.55 -7.38 -3.85
N GLN A 105 -8.88 -8.67 -3.99
CA GLN A 105 -8.15 -9.77 -3.35
C GLN A 105 -6.67 -9.83 -3.78
N PHE A 106 -6.33 -9.33 -4.97
CA PHE A 106 -4.95 -9.30 -5.48
C PHE A 106 -4.18 -8.03 -5.12
N TYR A 107 -4.83 -6.98 -4.61
CA TYR A 107 -4.17 -5.71 -4.28
C TYR A 107 -3.00 -5.89 -3.30
N GLY A 108 -3.10 -6.90 -2.42
CA GLY A 108 -2.03 -7.26 -1.50
C GLY A 108 -0.77 -7.80 -2.14
N ARG A 109 -0.82 -8.22 -3.40
CA ARG A 109 0.30 -8.88 -4.09
C ARG A 109 1.18 -7.92 -4.90
N ILE A 110 0.74 -6.68 -5.11
CA ILE A 110 1.51 -5.63 -5.79
C ILE A 110 1.78 -4.52 -4.79
N ARG A 111 3.02 -4.06 -4.71
CA ARG A 111 3.47 -3.05 -3.75
C ARG A 111 4.34 -2.01 -4.41
N PHE A 112 4.14 -0.76 -3.97
CA PHE A 112 5.02 0.35 -4.29
C PHE A 112 5.86 0.66 -3.06
N ASP A 113 7.14 0.89 -3.25
CA ASP A 113 8.08 1.27 -2.20
C ASP A 113 9.04 2.36 -2.68
N ALA A 114 9.58 3.10 -1.75
CA ALA A 114 10.63 4.09 -1.96
C ALA A 114 11.48 4.17 -0.70
N ALA A 115 12.80 4.12 -0.83
CA ALA A 115 13.76 4.15 0.27
C ALA A 115 13.48 3.12 1.40
N GLY A 116 12.82 2.01 1.10
CA GLY A 116 12.47 1.00 2.10
C GLY A 116 11.43 1.46 3.13
N TYR A 117 10.60 2.45 2.77
CA TYR A 117 9.56 3.02 3.63
C TYR A 117 8.71 1.96 4.30
N ARG A 118 8.28 0.93 3.55
CA ARG A 118 7.38 -0.08 4.10
C ARG A 118 8.01 -0.88 5.23
N ARG A 119 9.27 -1.24 5.10
CA ARG A 119 10.00 -1.95 6.16
C ARG A 119 10.14 -1.06 7.40
N ILE A 120 10.51 0.20 7.23
CA ILE A 120 10.63 1.16 8.32
C ILE A 120 9.28 1.33 9.00
N ARG A 121 8.21 1.50 8.24
CA ARG A 121 6.86 1.68 8.77
C ARG A 121 6.35 0.48 9.57
N ILE A 122 6.64 -0.74 9.13
CA ILE A 122 6.33 -1.96 9.89
C ILE A 122 7.04 -1.94 11.24
N GLU A 123 8.32 -1.61 11.29
CA GLU A 123 9.07 -1.55 12.57
C GLU A 123 8.56 -0.43 13.50
N GLU A 124 8.19 0.72 12.96
CA GLU A 124 7.54 1.79 13.73
C GLU A 124 6.21 1.32 14.35
N LEU A 125 5.37 0.66 13.58
CA LEU A 125 4.09 0.14 14.06
C LEU A 125 4.28 -0.95 15.12
N LYS A 126 5.26 -1.84 14.95
CA LYS A 126 5.61 -2.84 15.96
C LYS A 126 6.04 -2.20 17.28
N LEU A 127 6.92 -1.20 17.22
CA LEU A 127 7.38 -0.48 18.40
C LEU A 127 6.20 0.24 19.08
N SER A 128 5.40 0.96 18.29
CA SER A 128 4.24 1.69 18.80
C SER A 128 3.22 0.76 19.47
N ALA A 129 2.99 -0.44 18.92
CA ALA A 129 2.11 -1.44 19.50
C ALA A 129 2.60 -1.88 20.88
N ARG A 130 3.90 -2.18 21.03
CA ARG A 130 4.50 -2.60 22.31
C ARG A 130 4.45 -1.50 23.37
N VAL A 131 4.75 -0.26 22.96
CA VAL A 131 4.65 0.90 23.84
C VAL A 131 3.21 1.11 24.32
N ALA A 132 2.24 1.03 23.40
CA ALA A 132 0.82 1.15 23.74
C ALA A 132 0.38 0.04 24.70
N ALA A 133 0.79 -1.21 24.46
CA ALA A 133 0.49 -2.32 25.35
C ALA A 133 1.06 -2.12 26.75
N GLY A 134 2.32 -1.65 26.86
CA GLY A 134 2.94 -1.28 28.14
C GLY A 134 2.13 -0.23 28.89
N ARG A 135 1.77 0.85 28.20
CA ARG A 135 0.97 1.93 28.80
C ARG A 135 -0.41 1.46 29.29
N VAL A 136 -1.09 0.62 28.50
CA VAL A 136 -2.41 0.08 28.89
C VAL A 136 -2.30 -0.81 30.12
N ARG A 137 -1.25 -1.63 30.23
CA ARG A 137 -1.00 -2.45 31.42
C ARG A 137 -0.75 -1.61 32.71
N GLU A 138 -0.01 -0.50 32.54
CA GLU A 138 0.31 0.37 33.68
C GLU A 138 -0.88 1.22 34.12
N THR A 139 -1.62 1.79 33.17
CA THR A 139 -2.68 2.76 33.46
C THR A 139 -4.07 2.13 33.60
N HIS A 140 -4.26 0.90 33.16
CA HIS A 140 -5.54 0.20 33.04
C HIS A 140 -6.57 0.99 32.21
N ALA A 141 -6.12 1.97 31.41
CA ALA A 141 -6.96 2.80 30.54
C ALA A 141 -6.74 2.41 29.07
N PRO A 142 -7.80 2.43 28.22
CA PRO A 142 -7.66 2.16 26.81
C PRO A 142 -6.73 3.16 26.11
N PHE A 143 -5.94 2.68 25.14
CA PHE A 143 -5.11 3.51 24.27
C PHE A 143 -5.68 3.50 22.84
N ARG A 144 -5.85 4.68 22.24
CA ARG A 144 -6.35 4.86 20.87
C ARG A 144 -5.23 5.29 19.96
N PHE A 145 -5.03 4.54 18.88
CA PHE A 145 -4.16 4.97 17.79
C PHE A 145 -4.88 5.99 16.90
N ASN A 146 -4.13 6.74 16.11
CA ASN A 146 -4.71 7.54 15.04
C ASN A 146 -5.33 6.62 13.98
N ALA A 147 -6.26 7.18 13.18
CA ALA A 147 -6.81 6.50 12.03
C ALA A 147 -5.70 6.06 11.07
N MET A 148 -5.86 4.87 10.51
CA MET A 148 -4.84 4.26 9.65
C MET A 148 -5.44 3.22 8.70
N SER A 149 -4.67 2.86 7.68
CA SER A 149 -5.08 1.90 6.67
C SER A 149 -5.40 0.51 7.28
N SER A 150 -6.22 -0.28 6.58
CA SER A 150 -6.56 -1.64 7.00
C SER A 150 -5.32 -2.55 7.13
N ARG A 151 -4.29 -2.29 6.34
CA ARG A 151 -3.01 -2.99 6.41
C ARG A 151 -2.26 -2.67 7.70
N GLU A 152 -2.12 -1.40 8.04
CA GLU A 152 -1.45 -0.97 9.27
C GLU A 152 -2.19 -1.48 10.51
N ARG A 153 -3.52 -1.43 10.49
CA ARG A 153 -4.34 -2.01 11.56
C ARG A 153 -4.09 -3.50 11.74
N ARG A 154 -3.94 -4.25 10.64
CA ARG A 154 -3.61 -5.67 10.71
C ARG A 154 -2.25 -5.91 11.36
N ILE A 155 -1.23 -5.09 11.04
CA ILE A 155 0.10 -5.19 11.67
C ILE A 155 -0.01 -5.00 13.17
N LEU A 156 -0.71 -3.93 13.61
CA LEU A 156 -0.93 -3.67 15.04
C LEU A 156 -1.64 -4.84 15.73
N HIS A 157 -2.71 -5.37 15.14
CA HIS A 157 -3.43 -6.52 15.70
C HIS A 157 -2.55 -7.76 15.85
N LEU A 158 -1.70 -8.06 14.85
CA LEU A 158 -0.79 -9.20 14.90
C LEU A 158 0.23 -9.06 16.03
N VAL A 159 0.83 -7.88 16.19
CA VAL A 159 1.77 -7.61 17.27
C VAL A 159 1.08 -7.63 18.63
N LEU A 160 -0.07 -6.96 18.76
CA LEU A 160 -0.80 -6.87 20.03
C LEU A 160 -1.38 -8.21 20.48
N LYS A 161 -1.60 -9.15 19.57
CA LYS A 161 -2.02 -10.52 19.89
C LYS A 161 -0.98 -11.28 20.71
N GLU A 162 0.31 -10.97 20.50
CA GLU A 162 1.43 -11.58 21.23
C GLU A 162 1.73 -10.87 22.57
N GLU A 163 1.10 -9.71 22.81
CA GLU A 163 1.33 -8.93 24.03
C GLU A 163 0.37 -9.35 25.15
N PRO A 164 0.88 -9.86 26.29
CA PRO A 164 0.03 -10.28 27.39
C PRO A 164 -0.68 -9.10 28.07
N GLY A 165 -1.86 -9.34 28.62
CA GLY A 165 -2.59 -8.36 29.42
C GLY A 165 -3.31 -7.28 28.63
N VAL A 166 -3.37 -7.41 27.30
CA VAL A 166 -4.10 -6.47 26.43
C VAL A 166 -4.87 -7.19 25.34
N ARG A 167 -5.90 -6.55 24.81
CA ARG A 167 -6.62 -6.93 23.60
C ARG A 167 -6.77 -5.73 22.68
N SER A 168 -6.97 -5.95 21.39
CA SER A 168 -7.09 -4.89 20.41
C SER A 168 -8.36 -5.03 19.57
N GLU A 169 -9.01 -3.89 19.30
CA GLU A 169 -10.20 -3.81 18.46
C GLU A 169 -10.04 -2.71 17.42
N SER A 170 -10.67 -2.87 16.25
CA SER A 170 -10.75 -1.80 15.24
C SER A 170 -12.07 -1.08 15.38
N GLU A 171 -12.03 0.22 15.69
CA GLU A 171 -13.18 1.10 15.85
C GLU A 171 -13.25 2.15 14.74
N GLY A 172 -14.47 2.69 14.50
CA GLY A 172 -14.69 3.68 13.45
C GLY A 172 -14.99 3.06 12.08
N THR A 173 -15.25 3.91 11.11
CA THR A 173 -15.60 3.53 9.72
C THR A 173 -14.77 4.32 8.71
N GLY A 174 -14.59 3.77 7.50
CA GLY A 174 -13.89 4.46 6.43
C GLY A 174 -12.48 4.92 6.83
N GLU A 175 -12.20 6.19 6.58
CA GLU A 175 -10.90 6.83 6.83
C GLU A 175 -10.63 7.08 8.31
N ASP A 176 -11.68 7.20 9.15
CA ASP A 176 -11.56 7.41 10.59
C ASP A 176 -11.32 6.10 11.38
N ARG A 177 -11.16 4.98 10.69
CA ARG A 177 -11.02 3.69 11.35
C ARG A 177 -9.65 3.51 11.97
N GLN A 178 -9.63 3.22 13.28
CA GLN A 178 -8.43 3.16 14.13
C GLN A 178 -8.36 1.85 14.92
N VAL A 179 -7.22 1.58 15.53
CA VAL A 179 -7.06 0.50 16.51
C VAL A 179 -7.14 1.07 17.91
N VAL A 180 -7.86 0.39 18.78
CA VAL A 180 -7.94 0.68 20.21
C VAL A 180 -7.41 -0.54 20.97
N VAL A 181 -6.52 -0.27 21.92
CA VAL A 181 -5.94 -1.30 22.81
C VAL A 181 -6.63 -1.18 24.15
N TYR A 182 -7.16 -2.28 24.65
CA TYR A 182 -7.86 -2.40 25.92
C TYR A 182 -7.09 -3.29 26.90
N PRO A 183 -7.17 -3.04 28.20
CA PRO A 183 -6.67 -4.02 29.17
C PRO A 183 -7.53 -5.30 29.11
N THR A 184 -6.90 -6.43 29.34
CA THR A 184 -7.60 -7.67 29.71
C THR A 184 -7.58 -7.80 31.22
N SER A 185 -8.68 -8.26 31.76
CA SER A 185 -8.84 -8.54 33.21
C SER A 185 -7.88 -9.61 33.64
#